data_9ab09e35d63f5192489cccd69f809341
#
_entry.id   9ab09e35d63f5192489cccd69f809341
#
_cell.length_a   1.000
_cell.length_b   1.000
_cell.length_c   1.000
_cell.angle_alpha   90.00
_cell.angle_beta   90.00
_cell.angle_gamma   90.00
#
_symmetry.space_group_name_H-M   'P 1'
#
loop_
_entity.id
_entity.type
_entity.pdbx_description
1 polymer ?
#
loop_
_entity_poly.entity_id
_entity_poly.type
_entity_poly.pdbx_seq_one_letter_code
_entity_poly.pdbx_strand_id
1 'polypeptide(L)'
;MTDKPQPGGLGSIGTAAVARVGYGAMQLFETSPDDAAAVLRRAVELGVNHIDTASFYGPGEVNRRIRAALAPYPDDLVIVSKVGARYTGEQPIPLAAAQRPAELRAAVEDDLSQLGLDCVPVVNLRRMDLGPAVGADGDQIVELDDQLAEMIALRDEGKIGAIGISSVPLDVLRRALPAGIVCVQNAYSLLDRSQEDMIDVCTAEGIAWVPYFPLGSAFPGFPKVSDNPVVLDIAGEIGATPSQVGLGWLLAHAPTTLLIPGTRSITHLEENIGAGDVALDAEAIAALDAITTPGTDPWAHGVEPFSEATQR
;
A
#
# COMPACT_ATOMS: atom_id res chain seq x y z
N MET A 1 -17.02 0.28 26.46
CA MET A 1 -16.33 0.27 25.16
C MET A 1 -15.12 -0.62 25.37
N THR A 2 -15.13 -1.83 24.83
CA THR A 2 -13.93 -2.68 24.82
C THR A 2 -12.92 -2.00 23.92
N ASP A 3 -11.78 -1.65 24.48
CA ASP A 3 -10.66 -1.06 23.75
C ASP A 3 -10.22 -2.10 22.69
N LYS A 4 -10.56 -1.86 21.42
CA LYS A 4 -10.10 -2.74 20.33
C LYS A 4 -8.56 -2.65 20.25
N PRO A 5 -7.87 -3.76 19.98
CA PRO A 5 -6.44 -3.71 19.71
C PRO A 5 -6.15 -2.69 18.59
N GLN A 6 -5.05 -1.97 18.71
CA GLN A 6 -4.57 -1.01 17.71
C GLN A 6 -3.14 -1.38 17.32
N PRO A 7 -2.96 -2.36 16.43
CA PRO A 7 -1.63 -2.84 16.07
C PRO A 7 -0.77 -1.70 15.51
N GLY A 8 0.42 -1.53 16.10
CA GLY A 8 1.35 -0.44 15.80
C GLY A 8 0.97 0.92 16.38
N GLY A 9 -0.07 0.97 17.23
CA GLY A 9 -0.60 2.22 17.78
C GLY A 9 -1.59 2.92 16.85
N LEU A 10 -1.99 4.13 17.24
CA LEU A 10 -2.96 4.93 16.51
C LEU A 10 -2.27 5.81 15.45
N GLY A 11 -2.77 5.77 14.24
CA GLY A 11 -2.47 6.66 13.12
C GLY A 11 -3.73 7.28 12.54
N SER A 12 -3.61 7.93 11.40
CA SER A 12 -4.76 8.53 10.71
C SER A 12 -4.61 8.50 9.19
N ILE A 13 -5.75 8.41 8.49
CA ILE A 13 -5.85 8.68 7.05
C ILE A 13 -6.90 9.80 6.91
N GLY A 14 -6.45 11.01 6.62
CA GLY A 14 -7.30 12.19 6.70
C GLY A 14 -7.86 12.36 8.12
N THR A 15 -9.18 12.36 8.26
CA THR A 15 -9.86 12.47 9.57
C THR A 15 -10.15 11.12 10.22
N ALA A 16 -9.94 10.02 9.53
CA ALA A 16 -10.22 8.69 10.06
C ALA A 16 -9.06 8.18 10.93
N ALA A 17 -9.37 7.76 12.16
CA ALA A 17 -8.41 7.12 13.05
C ALA A 17 -8.25 5.64 12.66
N VAL A 18 -7.01 5.21 12.45
CA VAL A 18 -6.69 3.84 12.03
C VAL A 18 -5.53 3.26 12.86
N ALA A 19 -5.49 1.94 13.01
CA ALA A 19 -4.32 1.26 13.50
C ALA A 19 -3.15 1.45 12.52
N ARG A 20 -1.92 1.57 12.99
CA ARG A 20 -0.77 1.80 12.09
C ARG A 20 -0.37 0.57 11.29
N VAL A 21 -0.80 -0.62 11.70
CA VAL A 21 -0.68 -1.84 10.89
C VAL A 21 -2.06 -2.22 10.36
N GLY A 22 -2.22 -2.10 9.05
CA GLY A 22 -3.39 -2.49 8.27
C GLY A 22 -3.14 -3.76 7.47
N TYR A 23 -3.94 -3.95 6.41
CA TYR A 23 -3.87 -5.14 5.58
C TYR A 23 -3.90 -4.80 4.08
N GLY A 24 -2.92 -5.31 3.32
CA GLY A 24 -2.86 -5.23 1.86
C GLY A 24 -3.53 -6.45 1.21
N ALA A 25 -4.61 -6.22 0.47
CA ALA A 25 -5.46 -7.30 -0.02
C ALA A 25 -5.03 -7.88 -1.38
N MET A 26 -4.00 -7.35 -2.05
CA MET A 26 -3.64 -7.75 -3.43
C MET A 26 -3.48 -9.27 -3.60
N GLN A 27 -2.84 -9.95 -2.65
CA GLN A 27 -2.58 -11.39 -2.74
C GLN A 27 -3.86 -12.25 -2.62
N LEU A 28 -4.97 -11.69 -2.18
CA LEU A 28 -6.23 -12.43 -2.06
C LEU A 28 -6.79 -12.87 -3.41
N PHE A 29 -6.35 -12.26 -4.52
CA PHE A 29 -6.73 -12.71 -5.86
C PHE A 29 -6.38 -14.19 -6.12
N GLU A 30 -5.24 -14.64 -5.63
CA GLU A 30 -4.73 -16.01 -5.81
C GLU A 30 -5.20 -17.01 -4.73
N THR A 31 -6.15 -16.61 -3.88
CA THR A 31 -6.61 -17.39 -2.71
C THR A 31 -7.99 -17.95 -2.98
N SER A 32 -8.40 -19.01 -2.31
CA SER A 32 -9.79 -19.44 -2.35
C SER A 32 -10.70 -18.40 -1.65
N PRO A 33 -12.01 -18.30 -2.01
CA PRO A 33 -12.92 -17.40 -1.32
C PRO A 33 -12.99 -17.63 0.20
N ASP A 34 -12.95 -18.88 0.64
CA ASP A 34 -13.03 -19.24 2.06
C ASP A 34 -11.77 -18.84 2.82
N ASP A 35 -10.59 -19.08 2.26
CA ASP A 35 -9.32 -18.66 2.87
C ASP A 35 -9.20 -17.13 2.89
N ALA A 36 -9.63 -16.45 1.82
CA ALA A 36 -9.67 -15.00 1.79
C ALA A 36 -10.58 -14.44 2.90
N ALA A 37 -11.77 -15.02 3.07
CA ALA A 37 -12.68 -14.63 4.14
C ALA A 37 -12.11 -14.88 5.53
N ALA A 38 -11.43 -16.00 5.73
CA ALA A 38 -10.80 -16.33 7.00
C ALA A 38 -9.70 -15.31 7.37
N VAL A 39 -8.81 -14.96 6.43
CA VAL A 39 -7.75 -13.98 6.64
C VAL A 39 -8.33 -12.58 6.91
N LEU A 40 -9.32 -12.14 6.14
CA LEU A 40 -9.94 -10.83 6.29
C LEU A 40 -10.64 -10.68 7.65
N ARG A 41 -11.43 -11.68 8.06
CA ARG A 41 -12.09 -11.67 9.36
C ARG A 41 -11.09 -11.66 10.50
N ARG A 42 -10.05 -12.50 10.39
CA ARG A 42 -8.99 -12.55 11.39
C ARG A 42 -8.26 -11.22 11.51
N ALA A 43 -7.98 -10.52 10.40
CA ALA A 43 -7.37 -9.19 10.42
C ALA A 43 -8.22 -8.21 11.25
N VAL A 44 -9.54 -8.15 11.00
CA VAL A 44 -10.45 -7.26 11.74
C VAL A 44 -10.54 -7.65 13.23
N GLU A 45 -10.57 -8.96 13.54
CA GLU A 45 -10.55 -9.45 14.94
C GLU A 45 -9.28 -9.00 15.69
N LEU A 46 -8.15 -8.93 15.00
CA LEU A 46 -6.86 -8.49 15.55
C LEU A 46 -6.71 -6.96 15.61
N GLY A 47 -7.74 -6.20 15.23
CA GLY A 47 -7.75 -4.74 15.34
C GLY A 47 -7.36 -4.00 14.08
N VAL A 48 -7.13 -4.69 12.96
CA VAL A 48 -6.97 -4.03 11.65
C VAL A 48 -8.27 -3.32 11.31
N ASN A 49 -8.19 -2.02 11.06
CA ASN A 49 -9.33 -1.21 10.65
C ASN A 49 -9.05 -0.34 9.42
N HIS A 50 -7.98 -0.65 8.66
CA HIS A 50 -7.85 -0.18 7.30
C HIS A 50 -7.37 -1.31 6.38
N ILE A 51 -7.98 -1.41 5.20
CA ILE A 51 -7.70 -2.42 4.19
C ILE A 51 -7.41 -1.72 2.87
N ASP A 52 -6.25 -2.04 2.31
CA ASP A 52 -5.81 -1.54 1.02
C ASP A 52 -6.16 -2.52 -0.10
N THR A 53 -6.88 -2.04 -1.11
CA THR A 53 -7.33 -2.79 -2.28
C THR A 53 -7.13 -1.99 -3.57
N ALA A 54 -7.64 -2.47 -4.69
CA ALA A 54 -7.73 -1.76 -5.97
C ALA A 54 -8.76 -2.43 -6.89
N SER A 55 -9.43 -1.64 -7.74
CA SER A 55 -10.35 -2.13 -8.77
C SER A 55 -9.70 -3.13 -9.73
N PHE A 56 -8.40 -2.98 -9.97
CA PHE A 56 -7.63 -3.83 -10.87
C PHE A 56 -6.99 -5.06 -10.20
N TYR A 57 -7.25 -5.33 -8.91
CA TYR A 57 -6.81 -6.58 -8.29
C TYR A 57 -7.72 -7.73 -8.70
N GLY A 58 -7.26 -8.48 -9.75
CA GLY A 58 -7.96 -9.61 -10.31
C GLY A 58 -9.37 -9.30 -10.81
N PRO A 59 -9.55 -8.43 -11.79
CA PRO A 59 -10.71 -7.66 -12.26
C PRO A 59 -11.85 -7.54 -11.23
N GLY A 60 -11.55 -6.86 -10.11
CA GLY A 60 -12.47 -6.63 -9.00
C GLY A 60 -12.79 -7.84 -8.13
N GLU A 61 -12.12 -8.98 -8.35
CA GLU A 61 -12.34 -10.18 -7.55
C GLU A 61 -12.00 -9.95 -6.08
N VAL A 62 -10.92 -9.22 -5.79
CA VAL A 62 -10.50 -8.90 -4.42
C VAL A 62 -11.57 -8.06 -3.72
N ASN A 63 -12.12 -7.05 -4.39
CA ASN A 63 -13.20 -6.23 -3.83
C ASN A 63 -14.44 -7.06 -3.50
N ARG A 64 -14.84 -7.97 -4.39
CA ARG A 64 -15.98 -8.88 -4.11
C ARG A 64 -15.69 -9.81 -2.93
N ARG A 65 -14.45 -10.29 -2.74
CA ARG A 65 -14.05 -11.08 -1.57
C ARG A 65 -14.08 -10.28 -0.28
N ILE A 66 -13.60 -9.02 -0.30
CA ILE A 66 -13.70 -8.11 0.85
C ILE A 66 -15.18 -7.93 1.24
N ARG A 67 -16.06 -7.64 0.27
CA ARG A 67 -17.49 -7.51 0.51
C ARG A 67 -18.09 -8.79 1.09
N ALA A 68 -17.84 -9.94 0.50
CA ALA A 68 -18.38 -11.22 0.95
C ALA A 68 -17.91 -11.61 2.35
N ALA A 69 -16.69 -11.23 2.73
CA ALA A 69 -16.13 -11.54 4.02
C ALA A 69 -16.60 -10.61 5.15
N LEU A 70 -16.74 -9.30 4.86
CA LEU A 70 -16.83 -8.25 5.87
C LEU A 70 -18.14 -7.45 5.84
N ALA A 71 -18.99 -7.57 4.81
CA ALA A 71 -20.26 -6.85 4.81
C ALA A 71 -21.28 -7.53 5.75
N PRO A 72 -22.06 -6.76 6.57
CA PRO A 72 -21.95 -5.32 6.75
C PRO A 72 -20.66 -4.90 7.40
N TYR A 73 -20.01 -3.87 6.83
CA TYR A 73 -18.70 -3.41 7.28
C TYR A 73 -18.75 -2.84 8.70
N PRO A 74 -17.69 -3.05 9.52
CA PRO A 74 -17.53 -2.29 10.76
C PRO A 74 -17.52 -0.78 10.50
N ASP A 75 -18.14 0.00 11.37
CA ASP A 75 -18.26 1.46 11.23
C ASP A 75 -16.91 2.17 11.20
N ASP A 76 -15.88 1.58 11.82
CA ASP A 76 -14.53 2.11 11.91
C ASP A 76 -13.58 1.56 10.82
N LEU A 77 -14.08 0.76 9.88
CA LEU A 77 -13.26 0.18 8.82
C LEU A 77 -13.07 1.18 7.66
N VAL A 78 -11.82 1.52 7.37
CA VAL A 78 -11.42 2.36 6.24
C VAL A 78 -10.96 1.48 5.09
N ILE A 79 -11.70 1.47 3.98
CA ILE A 79 -11.27 0.83 2.74
C ILE A 79 -10.56 1.88 1.89
N VAL A 80 -9.32 1.55 1.49
CA VAL A 80 -8.49 2.39 0.62
C VAL A 80 -8.35 1.70 -0.71
N SER A 81 -8.90 2.28 -1.78
CA SER A 81 -8.76 1.75 -3.14
C SER A 81 -7.79 2.57 -3.99
N LYS A 82 -7.55 2.13 -5.21
CA LYS A 82 -6.69 2.79 -6.21
C LYS A 82 -7.35 2.76 -7.57
N VAL A 83 -7.21 3.87 -8.31
CA VAL A 83 -7.61 4.01 -9.71
C VAL A 83 -6.43 4.50 -10.55
N GLY A 84 -6.50 4.41 -11.86
CA GLY A 84 -5.45 4.85 -12.79
C GLY A 84 -4.70 3.70 -13.46
N ALA A 85 -5.08 2.45 -13.15
CA ALA A 85 -4.63 1.25 -13.85
C ALA A 85 -5.82 0.33 -14.11
N ARG A 86 -5.65 -0.59 -15.07
CA ARG A 86 -6.61 -1.66 -15.35
C ARG A 86 -5.89 -3.00 -15.46
N TYR A 87 -6.59 -4.07 -15.12
CA TYR A 87 -6.10 -5.43 -15.30
C TYR A 87 -6.16 -5.85 -16.76
N THR A 88 -5.10 -6.46 -17.29
CA THR A 88 -5.03 -6.94 -18.69
C THR A 88 -5.02 -8.46 -18.78
N GLY A 89 -4.59 -9.15 -17.74
CA GLY A 89 -4.31 -10.58 -17.78
C GLY A 89 -3.02 -10.96 -18.50
N GLU A 90 -2.32 -10.00 -19.09
CA GLU A 90 -1.07 -10.21 -19.84
C GLU A 90 0.13 -10.35 -18.90
N GLN A 91 1.05 -11.26 -19.23
CA GLN A 91 2.30 -11.43 -18.49
C GLN A 91 3.41 -10.60 -19.13
N PRO A 92 4.40 -10.15 -18.39
CA PRO A 92 4.73 -10.46 -16.99
C PRO A 92 3.99 -9.57 -15.96
N ILE A 93 3.48 -8.43 -16.35
CA ILE A 93 2.75 -7.51 -15.47
C ILE A 93 1.34 -7.34 -16.03
N PRO A 94 0.32 -7.90 -15.37
CA PRO A 94 -1.05 -7.91 -15.89
C PRO A 94 -1.77 -6.57 -15.70
N LEU A 95 -1.07 -5.45 -15.90
CA LEU A 95 -1.59 -4.10 -15.72
C LEU A 95 -1.29 -3.22 -16.93
N ALA A 96 -2.21 -2.33 -17.25
CA ALA A 96 -2.00 -1.23 -18.18
C ALA A 96 -2.52 0.09 -17.56
N ALA A 97 -2.06 1.21 -18.10
CA ALA A 97 -2.54 2.52 -17.72
C ALA A 97 -4.05 2.68 -18.04
N ALA A 98 -4.75 3.37 -17.14
CA ALA A 98 -6.14 3.81 -17.30
C ALA A 98 -6.26 5.20 -16.64
N GLN A 99 -5.59 6.17 -17.28
CA GLN A 99 -5.26 7.46 -16.66
C GLN A 99 -6.24 8.58 -17.02
N ARG A 100 -7.10 8.37 -18.04
CA ARG A 100 -8.03 9.41 -18.48
C ARG A 100 -9.13 9.63 -17.43
N PRO A 101 -9.62 10.88 -17.25
CA PRO A 101 -10.66 11.20 -16.27
C PRO A 101 -11.88 10.27 -16.32
N ALA A 102 -12.38 9.95 -17.51
CA ALA A 102 -13.51 9.02 -17.65
C ALA A 102 -13.19 7.59 -17.20
N GLU A 103 -11.93 7.15 -17.31
CA GLU A 103 -11.50 5.83 -16.83
C GLU A 103 -11.34 5.81 -15.31
N LEU A 104 -10.87 6.93 -14.72
CA LEU A 104 -10.82 7.08 -13.26
C LEU A 104 -12.23 7.00 -12.66
N ARG A 105 -13.19 7.71 -13.25
CA ARG A 105 -14.59 7.67 -12.83
C ARG A 105 -15.17 6.26 -12.93
N ALA A 106 -14.99 5.60 -14.05
CA ALA A 106 -15.49 4.24 -14.26
C ALA A 106 -14.90 3.27 -13.22
N ALA A 107 -13.60 3.38 -12.92
CA ALA A 107 -12.96 2.54 -11.92
C ALA A 107 -13.48 2.79 -10.49
N VAL A 108 -13.81 4.04 -10.13
CA VAL A 108 -14.48 4.35 -8.84
C VAL A 108 -15.89 3.76 -8.79
N GLU A 109 -16.64 3.86 -9.89
CA GLU A 109 -18.00 3.27 -9.98
C GLU A 109 -17.97 1.75 -9.89
N ASP A 110 -16.97 1.11 -10.48
CA ASP A 110 -16.71 -0.33 -10.33
C ASP A 110 -16.39 -0.69 -8.88
N ASP A 111 -15.51 0.08 -8.20
CA ASP A 111 -15.20 -0.12 -6.79
C ASP A 111 -16.44 -0.04 -5.91
N LEU A 112 -17.26 0.99 -6.08
CA LEU A 112 -18.53 1.16 -5.35
C LEU A 112 -19.44 -0.06 -5.52
N SER A 113 -19.63 -0.51 -6.77
CA SER A 113 -20.46 -1.66 -7.11
C SER A 113 -19.91 -2.97 -6.49
N GLN A 114 -18.61 -3.22 -6.63
CA GLN A 114 -17.97 -4.46 -6.20
C GLN A 114 -17.87 -4.55 -4.68
N LEU A 115 -17.54 -3.44 -4.01
CA LEU A 115 -17.49 -3.34 -2.55
C LEU A 115 -18.91 -3.23 -1.94
N GLY A 116 -19.92 -2.78 -2.70
CA GLY A 116 -21.28 -2.54 -2.20
C GLY A 116 -21.31 -1.34 -1.26
N LEU A 117 -20.59 -0.29 -1.58
CA LEU A 117 -20.51 0.96 -0.83
C LEU A 117 -21.15 2.09 -1.63
N ASP A 118 -21.73 3.07 -0.94
CA ASP A 118 -22.19 4.32 -1.56
C ASP A 118 -21.05 5.34 -1.71
N CYS A 119 -20.01 5.21 -0.86
CA CYS A 119 -18.80 6.04 -0.87
C CYS A 119 -17.58 5.18 -0.52
N VAL A 120 -16.52 5.22 -1.34
CA VAL A 120 -15.23 4.62 -0.97
C VAL A 120 -14.48 5.61 -0.08
N PRO A 121 -14.12 5.24 1.16
CA PRO A 121 -13.56 6.21 2.12
C PRO A 121 -12.31 6.94 1.61
N VAL A 122 -11.38 6.24 0.95
CA VAL A 122 -10.16 6.84 0.37
C VAL A 122 -9.87 6.19 -0.98
N VAL A 123 -9.57 7.00 -1.99
CA VAL A 123 -9.12 6.50 -3.30
C VAL A 123 -7.82 7.16 -3.69
N ASN A 124 -6.80 6.35 -3.94
CA ASN A 124 -5.52 6.79 -4.45
C ASN A 124 -5.56 6.93 -5.98
N LEU A 125 -5.26 8.11 -6.48
CA LEU A 125 -4.89 8.31 -7.87
C LEU A 125 -3.50 7.70 -8.09
N ARG A 126 -3.46 6.50 -8.67
CA ARG A 126 -2.21 5.87 -9.04
C ARG A 126 -1.79 6.37 -10.42
N ARG A 127 -0.73 7.17 -10.45
CA ARG A 127 -0.10 7.56 -11.70
C ARG A 127 0.93 6.51 -12.14
N MET A 128 1.22 6.49 -13.43
CA MET A 128 2.25 5.63 -14.00
C MET A 128 3.56 6.41 -14.24
N ASP A 129 3.86 7.34 -13.33
CA ASP A 129 5.06 8.17 -13.38
C ASP A 129 6.28 7.46 -12.80
N LEU A 130 6.05 6.58 -11.82
CA LEU A 130 7.07 5.74 -11.18
C LEU A 130 6.60 4.30 -11.09
N GLY A 131 7.54 3.39 -11.14
CA GLY A 131 7.28 1.98 -10.87
C GLY A 131 7.71 1.05 -12.01
N PRO A 132 7.64 -0.26 -11.77
CA PRO A 132 8.21 -1.23 -12.68
C PRO A 132 7.40 -1.36 -13.96
N ALA A 133 8.06 -1.17 -15.08
CA ALA A 133 7.70 -1.70 -16.39
C ALA A 133 6.32 -1.35 -16.99
N VAL A 134 5.50 -0.53 -16.33
CA VAL A 134 4.22 -0.08 -16.88
C VAL A 134 4.17 1.44 -16.85
N GLY A 135 4.57 2.06 -17.95
CA GLY A 135 4.44 3.50 -18.17
C GLY A 135 3.13 3.85 -18.87
N ALA A 136 2.69 5.08 -18.73
CA ALA A 136 1.64 5.63 -19.59
C ALA A 136 2.23 6.02 -20.95
N ASP A 137 1.51 5.73 -22.01
CA ASP A 137 1.87 6.14 -23.38
C ASP A 137 0.65 6.68 -24.13
N GLY A 138 0.90 7.38 -25.25
CA GLY A 138 -0.16 7.92 -26.09
C GLY A 138 -1.18 8.77 -25.34
N ASP A 139 -2.45 8.45 -25.47
CA ASP A 139 -3.58 9.15 -24.81
C ASP A 139 -3.72 8.85 -23.31
N GLN A 140 -2.89 7.97 -22.78
CA GLN A 140 -2.79 7.70 -21.36
C GLN A 140 -1.80 8.64 -20.63
N ILE A 141 -1.03 9.45 -21.36
CA ILE A 141 -0.26 10.56 -20.79
C ILE A 141 -1.23 11.72 -20.55
N VAL A 142 -1.72 11.82 -19.32
CA VAL A 142 -2.75 12.78 -18.92
C VAL A 142 -2.16 13.80 -17.93
N GLU A 143 -2.50 15.07 -18.12
CA GLU A 143 -2.10 16.12 -17.20
C GLU A 143 -2.65 15.85 -15.78
N LEU A 144 -1.80 16.12 -14.76
CA LEU A 144 -2.17 15.93 -13.36
C LEU A 144 -3.44 16.70 -12.97
N ASP A 145 -3.55 17.94 -13.46
CA ASP A 145 -4.64 18.83 -13.08
C ASP A 145 -6.00 18.32 -13.61
N ASP A 146 -6.03 17.68 -14.78
CA ASP A 146 -7.24 17.05 -15.32
C ASP A 146 -7.67 15.84 -14.51
N GLN A 147 -6.69 15.04 -14.05
CA GLN A 147 -6.96 13.89 -13.19
C GLN A 147 -7.43 14.32 -11.79
N LEU A 148 -6.78 15.32 -11.20
CA LEU A 148 -7.18 15.87 -9.90
C LEU A 148 -8.56 16.52 -9.96
N ALA A 149 -8.88 17.21 -11.06
CA ALA A 149 -10.23 17.78 -11.26
C ALA A 149 -11.30 16.68 -11.22
N GLU A 150 -11.08 15.52 -11.85
CA GLU A 150 -11.99 14.39 -11.80
C GLU A 150 -12.08 13.78 -10.40
N MET A 151 -10.96 13.59 -9.71
CA MET A 151 -10.97 13.07 -8.33
C MET A 151 -11.70 14.01 -7.36
N ILE A 152 -11.54 15.33 -7.53
CA ILE A 152 -12.27 16.34 -6.77
C ILE A 152 -13.78 16.27 -7.07
N ALA A 153 -14.16 16.15 -8.36
CA ALA A 153 -15.56 16.00 -8.74
C ALA A 153 -16.19 14.74 -8.11
N LEU A 154 -15.49 13.60 -8.12
CA LEU A 154 -15.95 12.36 -7.49
C LEU A 154 -16.11 12.51 -5.97
N ARG A 155 -15.22 13.26 -5.32
CA ARG A 155 -15.33 13.59 -3.88
C ARG A 155 -16.54 14.50 -3.62
N ASP A 156 -16.70 15.53 -4.42
CA ASP A 156 -17.81 16.50 -4.26
C ASP A 156 -19.18 15.85 -4.56
N GLU A 157 -19.21 14.82 -5.42
CA GLU A 157 -20.36 13.95 -5.65
C GLU A 157 -20.62 12.96 -4.51
N GLY A 158 -19.70 12.81 -3.55
CA GLY A 158 -19.79 11.87 -2.45
C GLY A 158 -19.46 10.43 -2.81
N LYS A 159 -18.94 10.15 -4.00
CA LYS A 159 -18.52 8.80 -4.44
C LYS A 159 -17.23 8.35 -3.76
N ILE A 160 -16.35 9.29 -3.42
CA ILE A 160 -15.16 9.04 -2.62
C ILE A 160 -15.11 10.01 -1.44
N GLY A 161 -14.58 9.57 -0.30
CA GLY A 161 -14.48 10.41 0.90
C GLY A 161 -13.24 11.32 0.88
N ALA A 162 -12.11 10.80 0.44
CA ALA A 162 -10.84 11.52 0.40
C ALA A 162 -9.96 11.04 -0.78
N ILE A 163 -8.99 11.87 -1.15
CA ILE A 163 -8.08 11.64 -2.27
C ILE A 163 -6.69 11.31 -1.72
N GLY A 164 -6.13 10.20 -2.15
CA GLY A 164 -4.70 9.89 -2.01
C GLY A 164 -4.00 9.92 -3.37
N ILE A 165 -2.68 9.74 -3.35
CA ILE A 165 -1.86 9.67 -4.57
C ILE A 165 -0.85 8.52 -4.46
N SER A 166 -0.50 7.90 -5.60
CA SER A 166 0.39 6.73 -5.60
C SER A 166 1.30 6.71 -6.83
N SER A 167 2.52 6.19 -6.63
CA SER A 167 3.53 6.01 -7.69
C SER A 167 3.87 7.32 -8.40
N VAL A 168 4.22 8.34 -7.63
CA VAL A 168 4.49 9.70 -8.11
C VAL A 168 5.83 10.22 -7.60
N PRO A 169 6.52 11.09 -8.36
CA PRO A 169 7.66 11.84 -7.86
C PRO A 169 7.23 12.98 -6.92
N LEU A 170 8.18 13.53 -6.17
CA LEU A 170 7.93 14.54 -5.14
C LEU A 170 7.30 15.83 -5.68
N ASP A 171 7.68 16.28 -6.88
CA ASP A 171 7.13 17.48 -7.51
C ASP A 171 5.64 17.31 -7.83
N VAL A 172 5.22 16.11 -8.24
CA VAL A 172 3.81 15.76 -8.46
C VAL A 172 3.03 15.78 -7.14
N LEU A 173 3.59 15.23 -6.03
CA LEU A 173 2.95 15.36 -4.72
C LEU A 173 2.75 16.83 -4.35
N ARG A 174 3.79 17.67 -4.47
CA ARG A 174 3.71 19.09 -4.14
C ARG A 174 2.64 19.84 -4.96
N ARG A 175 2.49 19.50 -6.25
CA ARG A 175 1.42 20.04 -7.09
C ARG A 175 0.04 19.55 -6.68
N ALA A 176 -0.06 18.34 -6.15
CA ALA A 176 -1.33 17.73 -5.75
C ALA A 176 -1.83 18.20 -4.36
N LEU A 177 -0.97 18.75 -3.50
CA LEU A 177 -1.35 19.19 -2.13
C LEU A 177 -2.62 20.04 -2.07
N PRO A 178 -2.86 21.03 -2.98
CA PRO A 178 -4.08 21.83 -2.95
C PRO A 178 -5.38 21.04 -3.15
N ALA A 179 -5.32 19.82 -3.70
CA ALA A 179 -6.48 18.93 -3.83
C ALA A 179 -6.90 18.28 -2.50
N GLY A 180 -6.11 18.46 -1.43
CA GLY A 180 -6.38 17.89 -0.11
C GLY A 180 -5.99 16.40 -0.04
N ILE A 181 -4.76 16.08 -0.44
CA ILE A 181 -4.21 14.72 -0.39
C ILE A 181 -4.10 14.25 1.07
N VAL A 182 -4.65 13.08 1.38
CA VAL A 182 -4.61 12.49 2.74
C VAL A 182 -3.68 11.29 2.86
N CYS A 183 -3.23 10.71 1.74
CA CYS A 183 -2.44 9.48 1.71
C CYS A 183 -1.49 9.50 0.51
N VAL A 184 -0.26 9.05 0.72
CA VAL A 184 0.73 8.80 -0.33
C VAL A 184 1.19 7.35 -0.28
N GLN A 185 1.15 6.66 -1.43
CA GLN A 185 1.62 5.29 -1.57
C GLN A 185 2.72 5.19 -2.64
N ASN A 186 3.97 5.06 -2.23
CA ASN A 186 5.11 4.78 -3.11
C ASN A 186 5.88 3.56 -2.62
N ALA A 187 6.78 3.02 -3.45
CA ALA A 187 7.70 1.97 -3.02
C ALA A 187 8.67 2.53 -1.96
N TYR A 188 8.79 1.83 -0.84
CA TYR A 188 9.76 2.19 0.18
C TYR A 188 9.96 1.04 1.17
N SER A 189 11.19 0.83 1.59
CA SER A 189 11.56 -0.17 2.58
C SER A 189 12.90 0.19 3.24
N LEU A 190 13.32 -0.59 4.21
CA LEU A 190 14.67 -0.49 4.81
C LEU A 190 15.80 -0.52 3.76
N LEU A 191 15.60 -1.22 2.64
CA LEU A 191 16.58 -1.38 1.56
C LEU A 191 16.33 -0.48 0.34
N ASP A 192 15.25 0.31 0.34
CA ASP A 192 14.94 1.31 -0.69
C ASP A 192 14.45 2.58 0.00
N ARG A 193 15.35 3.54 0.18
CA ARG A 193 15.09 4.82 0.87
C ARG A 193 15.08 6.00 -0.10
N SER A 194 14.72 5.76 -1.34
CA SER A 194 14.70 6.79 -2.39
C SER A 194 13.65 7.89 -2.19
N GLN A 195 12.75 7.75 -1.20
CA GLN A 195 11.61 8.63 -0.98
C GLN A 195 11.66 9.44 0.33
N GLU A 196 12.83 9.62 0.95
CA GLU A 196 12.97 10.34 2.24
C GLU A 196 12.38 11.75 2.18
N ASP A 197 12.71 12.53 1.15
CA ASP A 197 12.18 13.89 0.98
C ASP A 197 10.63 13.92 0.89
N MET A 198 10.02 12.84 0.39
CA MET A 198 8.57 12.72 0.32
C MET A 198 7.96 12.38 1.67
N ILE A 199 8.64 11.56 2.48
CA ILE A 199 8.24 11.24 3.87
C ILE A 199 8.30 12.51 4.71
N ASP A 200 9.30 13.36 4.52
CA ASP A 200 9.40 14.65 5.20
C ASP A 200 8.21 15.55 4.88
N VAL A 201 7.81 15.64 3.61
CA VAL A 201 6.61 16.41 3.21
C VAL A 201 5.36 15.79 3.82
N CYS A 202 5.19 14.47 3.76
CA CYS A 202 4.03 13.80 4.36
C CYS A 202 3.94 14.07 5.87
N THR A 203 5.08 14.05 6.56
CA THR A 203 5.14 14.32 8.00
C THR A 203 4.78 15.78 8.32
N ALA A 204 5.30 16.73 7.55
CA ALA A 204 5.01 18.14 7.72
C ALA A 204 3.54 18.51 7.47
N GLU A 205 2.91 17.88 6.49
CA GLU A 205 1.52 18.11 6.08
C GLU A 205 0.50 17.21 6.81
N GLY A 206 0.96 16.28 7.66
CA GLY A 206 0.07 15.33 8.36
C GLY A 206 -0.59 14.32 7.40
N ILE A 207 0.06 14.00 6.29
CA ILE A 207 -0.39 13.05 5.27
C ILE A 207 0.09 11.65 5.64
N ALA A 208 -0.77 10.63 5.55
CA ALA A 208 -0.39 9.25 5.77
C ALA A 208 0.64 8.79 4.70
N TRP A 209 1.78 8.29 5.15
CA TRP A 209 2.75 7.59 4.33
C TRP A 209 2.48 6.10 4.36
N VAL A 210 2.12 5.51 3.23
CA VAL A 210 1.69 4.10 3.14
C VAL A 210 2.56 3.37 2.12
N PRO A 211 3.75 2.90 2.52
CA PRO A 211 4.68 2.26 1.60
C PRO A 211 4.14 0.92 1.08
N TYR A 212 4.24 0.71 -0.24
CA TYR A 212 4.14 -0.64 -0.79
C TYR A 212 5.53 -1.27 -0.93
N PHE A 213 5.61 -2.60 -0.96
CA PHE A 213 6.84 -3.38 -0.88
C PHE A 213 7.67 -3.13 0.40
N PRO A 214 7.03 -3.06 1.58
CA PRO A 214 7.70 -2.68 2.83
C PRO A 214 8.83 -3.63 3.25
N LEU A 215 8.84 -4.86 2.74
CA LEU A 215 9.88 -5.87 2.99
C LEU A 215 10.73 -6.18 1.74
N GLY A 216 10.69 -5.29 0.76
CA GLY A 216 11.22 -5.52 -0.57
C GLY A 216 10.19 -6.13 -1.50
N SER A 217 10.50 -6.17 -2.79
CA SER A 217 9.57 -6.68 -3.79
C SER A 217 9.49 -8.21 -3.77
N ALA A 218 8.30 -8.75 -4.06
CA ALA A 218 8.12 -10.17 -4.32
C ALA A 218 8.66 -10.60 -5.69
N PHE A 219 9.04 -9.66 -6.55
CA PHE A 219 9.61 -9.98 -7.86
C PHE A 219 11.02 -10.56 -7.72
N PRO A 220 11.38 -11.56 -8.55
CA PRO A 220 12.73 -12.13 -8.55
C PRO A 220 13.81 -11.07 -8.81
N GLY A 221 14.94 -11.18 -8.10
CA GLY A 221 16.09 -10.28 -8.26
C GLY A 221 16.06 -9.02 -7.39
N PHE A 222 14.98 -8.75 -6.69
CA PHE A 222 14.93 -7.65 -5.73
C PHE A 222 15.44 -8.09 -4.36
N PRO A 223 16.23 -7.23 -3.67
CA PRO A 223 16.69 -7.54 -2.32
C PRO A 223 15.50 -7.60 -1.35
N LYS A 224 15.54 -8.59 -0.45
CA LYS A 224 14.53 -8.74 0.60
C LYS A 224 15.10 -8.27 1.93
N VAL A 225 14.32 -7.49 2.65
CA VAL A 225 14.68 -7.03 3.99
C VAL A 225 14.94 -8.20 4.92
N SER A 226 14.14 -9.27 4.82
CA SER A 226 14.28 -10.49 5.61
C SER A 226 15.58 -11.27 5.39
N ASP A 227 16.29 -11.03 4.31
CA ASP A 227 17.53 -11.73 3.99
C ASP A 227 18.79 -10.92 4.37
N ASN A 228 18.60 -9.69 4.87
CA ASN A 228 19.71 -8.82 5.25
C ASN A 228 20.37 -9.32 6.56
N PRO A 229 21.71 -9.48 6.61
CA PRO A 229 22.39 -10.02 7.80
C PRO A 229 22.14 -9.20 9.07
N VAL A 230 22.14 -7.88 9.00
CA VAL A 230 21.90 -7.01 10.17
C VAL A 230 20.47 -7.21 10.70
N VAL A 231 19.50 -7.35 9.80
CA VAL A 231 18.09 -7.63 10.17
C VAL A 231 17.96 -9.01 10.83
N LEU A 232 18.67 -10.01 10.30
CA LEU A 232 18.68 -11.38 10.87
C LEU A 232 19.28 -11.41 12.26
N ASP A 233 20.40 -10.71 12.47
CA ASP A 233 21.09 -10.64 13.76
C ASP A 233 20.18 -9.97 14.81
N ILE A 234 19.61 -8.80 14.51
CA ILE A 234 18.69 -8.09 15.41
C ILE A 234 17.45 -8.95 15.70
N ALA A 235 16.87 -9.59 14.69
CA ALA A 235 15.72 -10.47 14.87
C ALA A 235 16.02 -11.61 15.86
N GLY A 236 17.21 -12.21 15.74
CA GLY A 236 17.69 -13.25 16.67
C GLY A 236 17.87 -12.75 18.11
N GLU A 237 18.40 -11.54 18.29
CA GLU A 237 18.64 -10.93 19.60
C GLU A 237 17.33 -10.60 20.35
N ILE A 238 16.33 -10.05 19.64
CA ILE A 238 15.07 -9.63 20.26
C ILE A 238 13.96 -10.71 20.23
N GLY A 239 14.21 -11.85 19.59
CA GLY A 239 13.23 -12.94 19.46
C GLY A 239 12.06 -12.62 18.54
N ALA A 240 12.26 -11.74 17.56
CA ALA A 240 11.28 -11.38 16.53
C ALA A 240 11.61 -12.07 15.19
N THR A 241 10.68 -12.03 14.22
CA THR A 241 11.00 -12.43 12.86
C THR A 241 11.71 -11.30 12.10
N PRO A 242 12.54 -11.61 11.09
CA PRO A 242 13.16 -10.58 10.25
C PRO A 242 12.15 -9.65 9.57
N SER A 243 10.99 -10.17 9.20
CA SER A 243 9.89 -9.37 8.66
C SER A 243 9.35 -8.37 9.69
N GLN A 244 9.18 -8.81 10.93
CA GLN A 244 8.74 -7.95 12.04
C GLN A 244 9.75 -6.84 12.33
N VAL A 245 11.05 -7.12 12.27
CA VAL A 245 12.11 -6.09 12.41
C VAL A 245 12.00 -5.05 11.31
N GLY A 246 11.86 -5.47 10.05
CA GLY A 246 11.72 -4.54 8.92
C GLY A 246 10.47 -3.67 9.00
N LEU A 247 9.33 -4.26 9.36
CA LEU A 247 8.07 -3.53 9.55
C LEU A 247 8.12 -2.61 10.79
N GLY A 248 8.72 -3.08 11.89
CA GLY A 248 8.93 -2.29 13.11
C GLY A 248 9.81 -1.06 12.86
N TRP A 249 10.87 -1.23 12.06
CA TRP A 249 11.72 -0.11 11.66
C TRP A 249 10.91 0.95 10.88
N LEU A 250 10.07 0.54 9.92
CA LEU A 250 9.21 1.47 9.17
C LEU A 250 8.27 2.26 10.09
N LEU A 251 7.71 1.62 11.12
CA LEU A 251 6.86 2.29 12.11
C LEU A 251 7.66 3.28 12.98
N ALA A 252 8.92 2.97 13.29
CA ALA A 252 9.78 3.84 14.07
C ALA A 252 10.33 5.02 13.24
N HIS A 253 10.52 4.81 11.92
CA HIS A 253 11.16 5.75 11.01
C HIS A 253 10.35 7.05 10.82
N ALA A 254 9.03 6.96 10.65
CA ALA A 254 8.18 8.15 10.52
C ALA A 254 6.83 7.96 11.22
N PRO A 255 6.34 8.98 11.97
CA PRO A 255 5.10 8.88 12.73
C PRO A 255 3.84 8.75 11.85
N THR A 256 3.90 9.24 10.61
CA THR A 256 2.80 9.16 9.63
C THR A 256 2.76 7.84 8.86
N THR A 257 3.72 6.93 9.10
CA THR A 257 3.78 5.65 8.40
C THR A 257 2.63 4.73 8.84
N LEU A 258 1.90 4.23 7.84
CA LEU A 258 0.92 3.16 7.98
C LEU A 258 1.34 1.98 7.11
N LEU A 259 1.28 0.79 7.66
CA LEU A 259 1.72 -0.43 6.97
C LEU A 259 0.53 -1.18 6.38
N ILE A 260 0.73 -1.75 5.20
CA ILE A 260 -0.26 -2.59 4.51
C ILE A 260 0.37 -3.92 4.04
N PRO A 261 1.04 -4.68 4.93
CA PRO A 261 1.63 -5.94 4.52
C PRO A 261 0.54 -6.92 4.07
N GLY A 262 0.71 -7.47 2.86
CA GLY A 262 -0.21 -8.45 2.30
C GLY A 262 0.22 -9.88 2.61
N THR A 263 -0.75 -10.76 2.86
CA THR A 263 -0.52 -12.20 3.02
C THR A 263 -1.78 -13.01 2.75
N ARG A 264 -1.62 -14.30 2.46
CA ARG A 264 -2.70 -15.29 2.33
C ARG A 264 -2.77 -16.23 3.55
N SER A 265 -1.83 -16.13 4.46
CA SER A 265 -1.67 -17.00 5.62
C SER A 265 -2.09 -16.28 6.89
N ILE A 266 -2.92 -16.90 7.70
CA ILE A 266 -3.29 -16.38 9.04
C ILE A 266 -2.05 -16.26 9.93
N THR A 267 -1.13 -17.23 9.89
CA THR A 267 0.11 -17.16 10.64
C THR A 267 0.95 -15.93 10.26
N HIS A 268 1.15 -15.69 8.96
CA HIS A 268 1.90 -14.52 8.52
C HIS A 268 1.13 -13.21 8.79
N LEU A 269 -0.21 -13.24 8.80
CA LEU A 269 -1.02 -12.08 9.20
C LEU A 269 -0.74 -11.72 10.67
N GLU A 270 -0.77 -12.71 11.56
CA GLU A 270 -0.51 -12.52 12.98
C GLU A 270 0.93 -12.04 13.23
N GLU A 271 1.90 -12.58 12.49
CA GLU A 271 3.30 -12.10 12.51
C GLU A 271 3.40 -10.63 12.05
N ASN A 272 2.77 -10.27 10.93
CA ASN A 272 2.78 -8.91 10.41
C ASN A 272 2.14 -7.91 11.38
N ILE A 273 1.04 -8.29 12.02
CA ILE A 273 0.36 -7.48 13.04
C ILE A 273 1.24 -7.32 14.28
N GLY A 274 1.90 -8.40 14.71
CA GLY A 274 2.85 -8.38 15.81
C GLY A 274 4.08 -7.48 15.58
N ALA A 275 4.32 -7.02 14.35
CA ALA A 275 5.35 -6.01 14.09
C ALA A 275 5.08 -4.69 14.83
N GLY A 276 3.82 -4.41 15.16
CA GLY A 276 3.43 -3.27 15.96
C GLY A 276 3.92 -3.29 17.41
N ASP A 277 4.26 -4.45 17.93
CA ASP A 277 4.72 -4.67 19.30
C ASP A 277 6.26 -4.81 19.39
N VAL A 278 6.96 -4.77 18.23
CA VAL A 278 8.42 -4.91 18.19
C VAL A 278 9.07 -3.66 18.75
N ALA A 279 9.77 -3.81 19.86
CA ALA A 279 10.56 -2.75 20.47
C ALA A 279 12.00 -2.78 19.91
N LEU A 280 12.30 -1.85 19.00
CA LEU A 280 13.66 -1.60 18.54
C LEU A 280 14.29 -0.53 19.42
N ASP A 281 15.37 -0.84 20.11
CA ASP A 281 16.11 0.15 20.89
C ASP A 281 16.96 1.06 19.99
N ALA A 282 17.62 2.04 20.58
CA ALA A 282 18.40 3.02 19.84
C ALA A 282 19.62 2.39 19.11
N GLU A 283 20.17 1.29 19.63
CA GLU A 283 21.30 0.59 19.02
C GLU A 283 20.83 -0.18 17.78
N ALA A 284 19.73 -0.90 17.89
CA ALA A 284 19.10 -1.61 16.78
C ALA A 284 18.67 -0.63 15.66
N ILE A 285 18.03 0.49 16.00
CA ILE A 285 17.66 1.53 15.03
C ILE A 285 18.92 2.06 14.33
N ALA A 286 19.97 2.42 15.07
CA ALA A 286 21.21 2.93 14.47
C ALA A 286 21.89 1.91 13.54
N ALA A 287 21.88 0.62 13.91
CA ALA A 287 22.41 -0.44 13.06
C ALA A 287 21.59 -0.62 11.77
N LEU A 288 20.25 -0.57 11.87
CA LEU A 288 19.36 -0.62 10.70
C LEU A 288 19.53 0.61 9.80
N ASP A 289 19.67 1.80 10.38
CA ASP A 289 19.88 3.04 9.65
C ASP A 289 21.25 3.06 8.91
N ALA A 290 22.23 2.38 9.44
CA ALA A 290 23.55 2.25 8.83
C ALA A 290 23.58 1.27 7.63
N ILE A 291 22.53 0.51 7.38
CA ILE A 291 22.44 -0.35 6.20
C ILE A 291 22.51 0.55 4.95
N THR A 292 23.56 0.37 4.16
CA THR A 292 23.70 1.08 2.89
C THR A 292 22.71 0.51 1.89
N THR A 293 21.77 1.34 1.47
CA THR A 293 20.92 1.02 0.33
C THR A 293 21.80 1.10 -0.93
N PRO A 294 21.73 0.10 -1.83
CA PRO A 294 22.31 0.29 -3.15
C PRO A 294 21.67 1.54 -3.74
N GLY A 295 22.45 2.57 -4.03
CA GLY A 295 21.98 3.87 -4.56
C GLY A 295 21.40 3.79 -5.98
N THR A 296 20.77 2.71 -6.31
CA THR A 296 20.11 2.42 -7.58
C THR A 296 18.63 2.28 -7.27
N ASP A 297 17.85 3.22 -7.77
CA ASP A 297 16.44 2.95 -8.03
C ASP A 297 16.38 1.60 -8.79
N PRO A 298 15.93 0.50 -8.18
CA PRO A 298 15.87 -0.79 -8.86
C PRO A 298 14.98 -0.71 -10.10
N TRP A 299 14.19 0.36 -10.22
CA TRP A 299 13.27 0.66 -11.30
C TRP A 299 13.86 1.59 -12.36
N ALA A 300 14.91 2.38 -12.03
CA ALA A 300 15.60 3.29 -12.97
C ALA A 300 16.49 2.55 -13.98
N HIS A 301 16.91 1.35 -13.67
CA HIS A 301 17.83 0.58 -14.50
C HIS A 301 17.14 -0.54 -15.24
N GLY A 302 16.00 -0.28 -15.93
CA GLY A 302 15.46 -1.24 -16.89
C GLY A 302 15.91 -2.68 -16.60
N VAL A 303 15.65 -3.20 -15.39
CA VAL A 303 15.76 -4.63 -15.17
C VAL A 303 14.83 -5.18 -16.21
N GLU A 304 15.37 -5.79 -17.28
CA GLU A 304 14.56 -6.56 -18.19
C GLU A 304 13.77 -7.49 -17.30
N PRO A 305 12.48 -7.29 -17.11
CA PRO A 305 11.75 -7.92 -15.99
C PRO A 305 11.62 -9.35 -16.25
N PHE A 306 12.18 -10.13 -16.87
CA PHE A 306 12.03 -11.57 -17.14
C PHE A 306 12.94 -12.02 -18.32
N SER A 307 14.22 -12.28 -18.04
CA SER A 307 14.93 -13.26 -18.87
C SER A 307 14.33 -14.64 -18.58
N GLU A 308 14.06 -15.43 -19.60
CA GLU A 308 13.49 -16.78 -19.57
C GLU A 308 14.29 -17.82 -18.71
N ALA A 309 15.21 -17.38 -17.86
CA ALA A 309 16.14 -18.24 -17.13
C ALA A 309 15.57 -18.86 -15.84
N THR A 310 14.31 -18.64 -15.47
CA THR A 310 13.74 -19.14 -14.20
C THR A 310 12.58 -20.12 -14.40
N GLN A 311 12.47 -20.74 -15.58
CA GLN A 311 11.63 -21.93 -15.78
C GLN A 311 12.52 -23.19 -15.77
N ARG A 312 13.10 -23.55 -14.63
CA ARG A 312 13.56 -24.93 -14.38
C ARG A 312 13.39 -25.27 -12.91
#